data_2aea74d5ea118909b3d6e622d3d81189
#
_entry.id   2aea74d5ea118909b3d6e622d3d81189
#
_cell.length_a   1.000
_cell.length_b   1.000
_cell.length_c   1.000
_cell.angle_alpha   90.00
_cell.angle_beta   90.00
_cell.angle_gamma   90.00
#
_symmetry.space_group_name_H-M   'P 1'
#
loop_
_entity.id
_entity.type
_entity.pdbx_description
1 polymer ?
#
loop_
_entity_poly.entity_id
_entity_poly.type
_entity_poly.pdbx_seq_one_letter_code
_entity_poly.pdbx_strand_id
1 'polypeptide(L)'
;MAVVVKDLVKIYTLGSVEVQALRGLNMTVEKGEMVSLIGPSGSGKTTLLNIIGGLDRASAGYVKVFETEVTKLSPAELVEFRRTTVGHVFQTMNLIPTLTAAENVELPMVALGVPKAERRKRIEELIDVVGLRDRMGHKPGELSGGEQQRVALAAALTNDPPLILADEPTGELDTVNARIVVDYLSKVNRELGKTIIMVTHDPAVARAADRILRIQDGVIKTDVAPVGAEVAGPAVYAEMLKGRIAEIDAQLAKLDEDFRGGRMTGDEYVERQTRLKQTRSVLQEELHRLGVVH
;
A
#
# COMPACT_ATOMS: atom_id res chain seq x y z
N MET A 1 -11.47 8.94 -16.29
CA MET A 1 -10.32 9.17 -15.40
C MET A 1 -10.81 9.49 -14.01
N ALA A 2 -10.27 8.83 -12.97
CA ALA A 2 -10.48 9.19 -11.57
C ALA A 2 -9.36 10.13 -11.08
N VAL A 3 -8.11 9.86 -11.46
CA VAL A 3 -6.97 10.70 -11.08
C VAL A 3 -6.16 11.05 -12.32
N VAL A 4 -5.78 12.32 -12.44
CA VAL A 4 -4.88 12.82 -13.50
C VAL A 4 -3.80 13.67 -12.83
N VAL A 5 -2.56 13.27 -13.02
CA VAL A 5 -1.36 13.98 -12.56
C VAL A 5 -0.53 14.35 -13.77
N LYS A 6 -0.15 15.64 -13.88
CA LYS A 6 0.68 16.14 -15.00
C LYS A 6 1.81 17.00 -14.46
N ASP A 7 3.02 16.66 -14.89
CA ASP A 7 4.27 17.39 -14.60
C ASP A 7 4.44 17.76 -13.13
N LEU A 8 4.06 16.81 -12.24
CA LEU A 8 4.02 17.06 -10.81
C LEU A 8 5.42 17.16 -10.22
N VAL A 9 5.71 18.27 -9.58
CA VAL A 9 6.97 18.54 -8.88
C VAL A 9 6.70 18.79 -7.39
N LYS A 10 7.51 18.17 -6.55
CA LYS A 10 7.55 18.45 -5.11
C LYS A 10 8.98 18.63 -4.64
N ILE A 11 9.23 19.76 -4.03
CA ILE A 11 10.51 20.11 -3.38
C ILE A 11 10.22 20.35 -1.91
N TYR A 12 10.99 19.71 -1.03
CA TYR A 12 11.03 19.99 0.40
C TYR A 12 12.29 20.78 0.72
N THR A 13 12.13 21.87 1.47
CA THR A 13 13.25 22.69 1.94
C THR A 13 13.50 22.38 3.42
N LEU A 14 14.67 21.84 3.73
CA LEU A 14 15.12 21.49 5.07
C LEU A 14 16.35 22.37 5.43
N GLY A 15 16.10 23.56 5.98
CA GLY A 15 17.15 24.54 6.18
C GLY A 15 17.74 25.03 4.86
N SER A 16 19.02 24.74 4.61
CA SER A 16 19.71 25.08 3.36
C SER A 16 19.70 23.96 2.31
N VAL A 17 19.10 22.80 2.63
CA VAL A 17 19.06 21.64 1.73
C VAL A 17 17.70 21.54 1.07
N GLU A 18 17.68 21.43 -0.26
CA GLU A 18 16.48 21.13 -1.05
C GLU A 18 16.48 19.68 -1.47
N VAL A 19 15.35 18.99 -1.21
CA VAL A 19 15.13 17.60 -1.62
C VAL A 19 13.97 17.57 -2.61
N GLN A 20 14.27 17.29 -3.85
CA GLN A 20 13.25 17.12 -4.90
C GLN A 20 12.68 15.71 -4.85
N ALA A 21 11.52 15.56 -4.21
CA ALA A 21 10.84 14.28 -4.02
C ALA A 21 10.09 13.81 -5.28
N LEU A 22 9.52 14.74 -6.07
CA LEU A 22 8.87 14.45 -7.35
C LEU A 22 9.43 15.36 -8.45
N ARG A 23 9.66 14.80 -9.65
CA ARG A 23 10.46 15.43 -10.72
C ARG A 23 9.71 15.47 -12.05
N GLY A 24 8.54 16.12 -12.11
CA GLY A 24 7.70 16.17 -13.30
C GLY A 24 6.96 14.85 -13.54
N LEU A 25 6.40 14.26 -12.47
CA LEU A 25 5.72 12.98 -12.52
C LEU A 25 4.38 13.09 -13.25
N ASN A 26 4.12 12.13 -14.15
CA ASN A 26 2.87 12.00 -14.89
C ASN A 26 2.20 10.66 -14.55
N MET A 27 0.88 10.68 -14.26
CA MET A 27 0.10 9.47 -13.93
C MET A 27 -1.38 9.68 -14.25
N THR A 28 -2.04 8.61 -14.67
CA THR A 28 -3.51 8.58 -14.79
C THR A 28 -4.05 7.30 -14.13
N VAL A 29 -5.23 7.40 -13.53
CA VAL A 29 -5.97 6.26 -12.96
C VAL A 29 -7.42 6.34 -13.41
N GLU A 30 -7.98 5.23 -13.88
CA GLU A 30 -9.38 5.16 -14.31
C GLU A 30 -10.33 5.03 -13.10
N LYS A 31 -11.63 5.32 -13.32
CA LYS A 31 -12.65 5.10 -12.29
C LYS A 31 -12.82 3.61 -12.04
N GLY A 32 -12.82 3.21 -10.76
CA GLY A 32 -12.93 1.82 -10.35
C GLY A 32 -11.66 0.98 -10.55
N GLU A 33 -10.56 1.59 -11.02
CA GLU A 33 -9.27 0.92 -11.16
C GLU A 33 -8.56 0.81 -9.81
N MET A 34 -7.92 -0.33 -9.56
CA MET A 34 -6.99 -0.52 -8.45
C MET A 34 -5.55 -0.47 -8.98
N VAL A 35 -4.77 0.52 -8.55
CA VAL A 35 -3.38 0.72 -8.97
C VAL A 35 -2.43 0.54 -7.79
N SER A 36 -1.36 -0.22 -7.97
CA SER A 36 -0.25 -0.32 -7.03
C SER A 36 0.94 0.53 -7.47
N LEU A 37 1.46 1.34 -6.56
CA LEU A 37 2.71 2.08 -6.71
C LEU A 37 3.83 1.33 -5.98
N ILE A 38 4.83 0.86 -6.70
CA ILE A 38 6.01 0.20 -6.14
C ILE A 38 7.28 1.00 -6.39
N GLY A 39 8.28 0.80 -5.54
CA GLY A 39 9.59 1.46 -5.71
C GLY A 39 10.39 1.49 -4.42
N PRO A 40 11.68 1.85 -4.48
CA PRO A 40 12.54 1.91 -3.30
C PRO A 40 12.06 2.95 -2.28
N SER A 41 12.53 2.84 -1.04
CA SER A 41 12.29 3.87 -0.03
C SER A 41 12.84 5.22 -0.53
N GLY A 42 12.12 6.31 -0.24
CA GLY A 42 12.50 7.66 -0.69
C GLY A 42 12.22 7.96 -2.16
N SER A 43 11.59 7.07 -2.94
CA SER A 43 11.29 7.31 -4.36
C SER A 43 10.14 8.30 -4.62
N GLY A 44 9.42 8.77 -3.58
CA GLY A 44 8.34 9.75 -3.70
C GLY A 44 6.92 9.18 -3.64
N LYS A 45 6.72 7.88 -3.34
CA LYS A 45 5.41 7.21 -3.30
C LYS A 45 4.43 7.88 -2.33
N THR A 46 4.80 7.96 -1.05
CA THR A 46 4.01 8.62 0.01
C THR A 46 3.78 10.10 -0.30
N THR A 47 4.78 10.79 -0.84
CA THR A 47 4.65 12.19 -1.28
C THR A 47 3.58 12.33 -2.36
N LEU A 48 3.57 11.44 -3.35
CA LEU A 48 2.56 11.43 -4.41
C LEU A 48 1.16 11.18 -3.83
N LEU A 49 1.00 10.16 -2.96
CA LEU A 49 -0.26 9.88 -2.29
C LEU A 49 -0.77 11.09 -1.49
N ASN A 50 0.10 11.70 -0.69
CA ASN A 50 -0.25 12.85 0.13
C ASN A 50 -0.73 14.05 -0.69
N ILE A 51 -0.13 14.30 -1.85
CA ILE A 51 -0.56 15.38 -2.75
C ILE A 51 -1.90 15.04 -3.41
N ILE A 52 -2.08 13.81 -3.91
CA ILE A 52 -3.37 13.37 -4.49
C ILE A 52 -4.48 13.45 -3.44
N GLY A 53 -4.17 13.05 -2.19
CA GLY A 53 -5.12 13.07 -1.07
C GLY A 53 -5.33 14.44 -0.41
N GLY A 54 -4.64 15.49 -0.87
CA GLY A 54 -4.75 16.83 -0.31
C GLY A 54 -4.20 16.97 1.11
N LEU A 55 -3.28 16.09 1.52
CA LEU A 55 -2.53 16.17 2.79
C LEU A 55 -1.28 17.04 2.64
N ASP A 56 -0.72 17.12 1.43
CA ASP A 56 0.42 17.96 1.10
C ASP A 56 0.15 18.75 -0.19
N ARG A 57 0.94 19.78 -0.44
CA ARG A 57 0.82 20.64 -1.62
C ARG A 57 1.95 20.39 -2.60
N ALA A 58 1.62 20.39 -3.88
CA ALA A 58 2.61 20.39 -4.95
C ALA A 58 3.44 21.68 -4.94
N SER A 59 4.70 21.60 -5.33
CA SER A 59 5.52 22.78 -5.63
C SER A 59 5.20 23.34 -7.02
N ALA A 60 4.89 22.45 -7.99
CA ALA A 60 4.42 22.79 -9.34
C ALA A 60 3.70 21.59 -9.96
N GLY A 61 3.01 21.82 -11.07
CA GLY A 61 2.29 20.80 -11.81
C GLY A 61 0.79 20.78 -11.49
N TYR A 62 0.12 19.73 -11.97
CA TYR A 62 -1.32 19.63 -11.96
C TYR A 62 -1.78 18.28 -11.39
N VAL A 63 -2.75 18.33 -10.48
CA VAL A 63 -3.44 17.15 -9.95
C VAL A 63 -4.95 17.38 -9.99
N LYS A 64 -5.65 16.48 -10.69
CA LYS A 64 -7.11 16.42 -10.71
C LYS A 64 -7.58 15.07 -10.18
N VAL A 65 -8.52 15.09 -9.25
CA VAL A 65 -9.18 13.90 -8.68
C VAL A 65 -10.68 14.02 -8.97
N PHE A 66 -11.18 13.09 -9.78
CA PHE A 66 -12.51 13.20 -10.42
C PHE A 66 -12.69 14.54 -11.10
N GLU A 67 -13.66 15.36 -10.64
CA GLU A 67 -13.89 16.68 -11.23
C GLU A 67 -13.13 17.80 -10.51
N THR A 68 -12.41 17.50 -9.42
CA THR A 68 -11.77 18.49 -8.54
C THR A 68 -10.30 18.67 -8.88
N GLU A 69 -9.85 19.88 -9.18
CA GLU A 69 -8.44 20.24 -9.34
C GLU A 69 -7.82 20.51 -7.96
N VAL A 70 -7.17 19.48 -7.39
CA VAL A 70 -6.64 19.51 -6.01
C VAL A 70 -5.56 20.58 -5.82
N THR A 71 -4.76 20.82 -6.86
CA THR A 71 -3.66 21.81 -6.81
C THR A 71 -4.13 23.27 -6.65
N LYS A 72 -5.40 23.56 -6.93
CA LYS A 72 -6.00 24.90 -6.79
C LYS A 72 -6.80 25.11 -5.52
N LEU A 73 -7.07 24.05 -4.76
CA LEU A 73 -7.91 24.13 -3.57
C LEU A 73 -7.28 25.00 -2.47
N SER A 74 -8.09 25.84 -1.86
CA SER A 74 -7.77 26.54 -0.62
C SER A 74 -7.66 25.57 0.57
N PRO A 75 -7.07 25.96 1.70
CA PRO A 75 -6.99 25.10 2.89
C PRO A 75 -8.36 24.59 3.37
N ALA A 76 -9.41 25.40 3.29
CA ALA A 76 -10.77 25.01 3.70
C ALA A 76 -11.38 23.99 2.72
N GLU A 77 -11.22 24.19 1.42
CA GLU A 77 -11.68 23.26 0.39
C GLU A 77 -10.93 21.94 0.45
N LEU A 78 -9.62 21.92 0.79
CA LEU A 78 -8.88 20.68 1.03
C LEU A 78 -9.43 19.87 2.20
N VAL A 79 -9.95 20.53 3.26
CA VAL A 79 -10.61 19.82 4.37
C VAL A 79 -11.85 19.11 3.88
N GLU A 80 -12.70 19.80 3.11
CA GLU A 80 -13.94 19.23 2.57
C GLU A 80 -13.63 18.10 1.56
N PHE A 81 -12.66 18.30 0.68
CA PHE A 81 -12.18 17.29 -0.25
C PHE A 81 -11.75 15.99 0.46
N ARG A 82 -10.96 16.10 1.53
CA ARG A 82 -10.55 14.94 2.32
C ARG A 82 -11.71 14.24 3.03
N ARG A 83 -12.72 15.00 3.47
CA ARG A 83 -13.87 14.42 4.18
C ARG A 83 -14.80 13.64 3.27
N THR A 84 -14.94 14.06 2.00
CA THR A 84 -15.98 13.56 1.09
C THR A 84 -15.44 12.72 -0.05
N THR A 85 -14.21 12.98 -0.50
CA THR A 85 -13.68 12.39 -1.74
C THR A 85 -12.62 11.33 -1.49
N VAL A 86 -11.90 11.38 -0.37
CA VAL A 86 -10.74 10.51 -0.13
C VAL A 86 -10.87 9.75 1.18
N GLY A 87 -10.73 8.43 1.11
CA GLY A 87 -10.47 7.57 2.27
C GLY A 87 -8.99 7.26 2.37
N HIS A 88 -8.37 7.58 3.51
CA HIS A 88 -6.96 7.30 3.75
C HIS A 88 -6.80 6.07 4.62
N VAL A 89 -5.96 5.12 4.18
CA VAL A 89 -5.49 3.97 4.96
C VAL A 89 -3.98 4.14 5.12
N PHE A 90 -3.53 4.33 6.36
CA PHE A 90 -2.13 4.57 6.68
C PHE A 90 -1.43 3.31 7.17
N GLN A 91 -0.12 3.24 7.05
CA GLN A 91 0.71 2.17 7.59
C GLN A 91 0.54 2.06 9.12
N THR A 92 0.54 3.17 9.83
CA THR A 92 0.44 3.26 11.30
C THR A 92 -1.00 3.27 11.82
N MET A 93 -1.98 2.83 11.02
CA MET A 93 -3.43 2.72 11.28
C MET A 93 -4.11 4.02 11.72
N ASN A 94 -3.45 4.92 12.43
CA ASN A 94 -3.93 6.23 12.92
C ASN A 94 -5.26 6.16 13.72
N LEU A 95 -5.47 5.07 14.45
CA LEU A 95 -6.63 4.92 15.34
C LEU A 95 -6.44 5.72 16.63
N ILE A 96 -7.54 6.26 17.14
CA ILE A 96 -7.53 6.95 18.44
C ILE A 96 -7.57 5.87 19.55
N PRO A 97 -6.52 5.74 20.37
CA PRO A 97 -6.36 4.60 21.27
C PRO A 97 -7.37 4.57 22.43
N THR A 98 -8.01 5.70 22.74
CA THR A 98 -9.02 5.81 23.78
C THR A 98 -10.43 5.46 23.32
N LEU A 99 -10.67 5.42 22.01
CA LEU A 99 -11.93 5.07 21.38
C LEU A 99 -11.98 3.58 21.03
N THR A 100 -13.17 3.00 21.05
CA THR A 100 -13.43 1.65 20.57
C THR A 100 -13.30 1.56 19.03
N ALA A 101 -13.29 0.35 18.48
CA ALA A 101 -13.32 0.14 17.03
C ALA A 101 -14.53 0.83 16.38
N ALA A 102 -15.72 0.66 16.96
CA ALA A 102 -16.94 1.32 16.48
C ALA A 102 -16.83 2.86 16.52
N GLU A 103 -16.30 3.42 17.61
CA GLU A 103 -16.13 4.88 17.76
C GLU A 103 -15.07 5.45 16.81
N ASN A 104 -13.99 4.71 16.53
CA ASN A 104 -13.02 5.10 15.51
C ASN A 104 -13.66 5.15 14.10
N VAL A 105 -14.51 4.18 13.77
CA VAL A 105 -15.29 4.16 12.52
C VAL A 105 -16.36 5.27 12.51
N GLU A 106 -16.95 5.62 13.64
CA GLU A 106 -17.97 6.68 13.74
C GLU A 106 -17.43 8.09 13.50
N LEU A 107 -16.18 8.34 13.92
CA LEU A 107 -15.60 9.68 14.02
C LEU A 107 -15.66 10.51 12.71
N PRO A 108 -15.35 9.96 11.52
CA PRO A 108 -15.46 10.74 10.28
C PRO A 108 -16.87 11.22 9.98
N MET A 109 -17.92 10.44 10.34
CA MET A 109 -19.33 10.84 10.16
C MET A 109 -19.75 11.91 11.16
N VAL A 110 -19.22 11.86 12.38
CA VAL A 110 -19.46 12.93 13.40
C VAL A 110 -18.93 14.25 12.86
N ALA A 111 -17.76 14.26 12.23
CA ALA A 111 -17.15 15.45 11.64
C ALA A 111 -17.96 16.04 10.47
N LEU A 112 -18.81 15.23 9.81
CA LEU A 112 -19.76 15.68 8.77
C LEU A 112 -21.14 16.02 9.31
N GLY A 113 -21.39 15.84 10.62
CA GLY A 113 -22.71 16.11 11.23
C GLY A 113 -23.78 15.07 10.85
N VAL A 114 -23.40 13.86 10.42
CA VAL A 114 -24.35 12.78 10.08
C VAL A 114 -25.19 12.41 11.29
N PRO A 115 -26.54 12.25 11.16
CA PRO A 115 -27.42 11.88 12.26
C PRO A 115 -27.04 10.56 12.93
N LYS A 116 -27.19 10.46 14.25
CA LYS A 116 -26.78 9.29 15.05
C LYS A 116 -27.37 7.96 14.56
N ALA A 117 -28.63 7.96 14.12
CA ALA A 117 -29.26 6.75 13.61
C ALA A 117 -28.62 6.22 12.32
N GLU A 118 -28.24 7.11 11.41
CA GLU A 118 -27.55 6.79 10.16
C GLU A 118 -26.13 6.30 10.44
N ARG A 119 -25.40 6.98 11.37
CA ARG A 119 -24.06 6.57 11.77
C ARG A 119 -24.05 5.13 12.29
N ARG A 120 -25.00 4.79 13.20
CA ARG A 120 -25.10 3.45 13.79
C ARG A 120 -25.26 2.38 12.72
N LYS A 121 -26.17 2.58 11.77
CA LYS A 121 -26.39 1.65 10.66
C LYS A 121 -25.11 1.47 9.83
N ARG A 122 -24.47 2.58 9.49
CA ARG A 122 -23.23 2.56 8.68
C ARG A 122 -22.08 1.88 9.39
N ILE A 123 -21.92 2.07 10.71
CA ILE A 123 -20.91 1.39 11.51
C ILE A 123 -21.14 -0.13 11.48
N GLU A 124 -22.37 -0.59 11.71
CA GLU A 124 -22.71 -2.02 11.68
C GLU A 124 -22.37 -2.64 10.32
N GLU A 125 -22.74 -1.98 9.21
CA GLU A 125 -22.42 -2.42 7.85
C GLU A 125 -20.90 -2.52 7.61
N LEU A 126 -20.13 -1.49 7.98
CA LEU A 126 -18.70 -1.45 7.72
C LEU A 126 -17.90 -2.42 8.60
N ILE A 127 -18.30 -2.55 9.86
CA ILE A 127 -17.69 -3.51 10.78
C ILE A 127 -17.95 -4.95 10.31
N ASP A 128 -19.14 -5.24 9.76
CA ASP A 128 -19.44 -6.54 9.16
C ASP A 128 -18.61 -6.78 7.89
N VAL A 129 -18.46 -5.77 7.03
CA VAL A 129 -17.64 -5.86 5.81
C VAL A 129 -16.20 -6.26 6.14
N VAL A 130 -15.62 -5.75 7.23
CA VAL A 130 -14.24 -6.06 7.64
C VAL A 130 -14.15 -7.23 8.64
N GLY A 131 -15.27 -7.90 8.95
CA GLY A 131 -15.33 -9.12 9.78
C GLY A 131 -14.95 -8.88 11.24
N LEU A 132 -15.37 -7.75 11.83
CA LEU A 132 -15.00 -7.37 13.20
C LEU A 132 -16.22 -7.18 14.14
N ARG A 133 -17.38 -7.81 13.85
CA ARG A 133 -18.59 -7.63 14.65
C ARG A 133 -18.37 -7.90 16.13
N ASP A 134 -17.66 -8.98 16.47
CA ASP A 134 -17.39 -9.38 17.85
C ASP A 134 -16.29 -8.51 18.52
N ARG A 135 -15.67 -7.61 17.76
CA ARG A 135 -14.59 -6.73 18.21
C ARG A 135 -14.97 -5.25 18.25
N MET A 136 -16.17 -4.89 17.84
CA MET A 136 -16.60 -3.49 17.69
C MET A 136 -16.49 -2.66 18.98
N GLY A 137 -16.61 -3.30 20.15
CA GLY A 137 -16.48 -2.68 21.47
C GLY A 137 -15.04 -2.63 22.02
N HIS A 138 -14.06 -3.24 21.32
CA HIS A 138 -12.68 -3.28 21.78
C HIS A 138 -11.93 -2.00 21.39
N LYS A 139 -10.97 -1.59 22.21
CA LYS A 139 -10.04 -0.49 21.91
C LYS A 139 -8.85 -1.01 21.10
N PRO A 140 -8.13 -0.13 20.39
CA PRO A 140 -6.98 -0.54 19.59
C PRO A 140 -5.96 -1.40 20.34
N GLY A 141 -5.64 -1.10 21.60
CA GLY A 141 -4.72 -1.90 22.41
C GLY A 141 -5.19 -3.32 22.74
N GLU A 142 -6.45 -3.65 22.48
CA GLU A 142 -7.06 -4.97 22.70
C GLU A 142 -7.22 -5.75 21.37
N LEU A 143 -6.79 -5.16 20.27
CA LEU A 143 -6.88 -5.70 18.92
C LEU A 143 -5.50 -6.09 18.39
N SER A 144 -5.42 -7.17 17.61
CA SER A 144 -4.23 -7.49 16.85
C SER A 144 -3.94 -6.43 15.77
N GLY A 145 -2.71 -6.34 15.26
CA GLY A 145 -2.35 -5.37 14.21
C GLY A 145 -3.23 -5.51 12.97
N GLY A 146 -3.54 -6.75 12.55
CA GLY A 146 -4.46 -6.98 11.43
C GLY A 146 -5.89 -6.56 11.71
N GLU A 147 -6.40 -6.70 12.94
CA GLU A 147 -7.70 -6.19 13.34
C GLU A 147 -7.72 -4.66 13.37
N GLN A 148 -6.67 -4.03 13.90
CA GLN A 148 -6.52 -2.57 13.87
C GLN A 148 -6.52 -2.02 12.43
N GLN A 149 -5.79 -2.66 11.52
CA GLN A 149 -5.75 -2.25 10.11
C GLN A 149 -7.12 -2.39 9.45
N ARG A 150 -7.90 -3.42 9.78
CA ARG A 150 -9.27 -3.56 9.30
C ARG A 150 -10.22 -2.50 9.87
N VAL A 151 -10.04 -2.08 11.13
CA VAL A 151 -10.75 -0.91 11.69
C VAL A 151 -10.39 0.36 10.95
N ALA A 152 -9.11 0.59 10.66
CA ALA A 152 -8.65 1.76 9.88
C ALA A 152 -9.24 1.75 8.45
N LEU A 153 -9.33 0.59 7.81
CA LEU A 153 -9.99 0.45 6.51
C LEU A 153 -11.49 0.78 6.61
N ALA A 154 -12.20 0.27 7.63
CA ALA A 154 -13.61 0.60 7.85
C ALA A 154 -13.81 2.11 8.08
N ALA A 155 -12.94 2.74 8.88
CA ALA A 155 -12.95 4.18 9.12
C ALA A 155 -12.72 4.99 7.82
N ALA A 156 -11.80 4.54 6.97
CA ALA A 156 -11.55 5.16 5.66
C ALA A 156 -12.77 5.09 4.71
N LEU A 157 -13.62 4.07 4.84
CA LEU A 157 -14.81 3.85 4.03
C LEU A 157 -16.07 4.54 4.56
N THR A 158 -16.00 5.13 5.74
CA THR A 158 -17.18 5.60 6.48
C THR A 158 -18.02 6.60 5.71
N ASN A 159 -17.40 7.61 5.11
CA ASN A 159 -18.06 8.65 4.34
C ASN A 159 -18.29 8.29 2.86
N ASP A 160 -18.19 7.00 2.54
CA ASP A 160 -18.37 6.45 1.19
C ASP A 160 -17.51 7.12 0.09
N PRO A 161 -16.21 7.40 0.35
CA PRO A 161 -15.37 8.11 -0.59
C PRO A 161 -15.20 7.33 -1.90
N PRO A 162 -15.16 8.02 -3.06
CA PRO A 162 -14.94 7.36 -4.35
C PRO A 162 -13.46 6.96 -4.58
N LEU A 163 -12.51 7.54 -3.84
CA LEU A 163 -11.08 7.24 -3.91
C LEU A 163 -10.55 6.75 -2.57
N ILE A 164 -9.85 5.63 -2.57
CA ILE A 164 -9.10 5.11 -1.42
C ILE A 164 -7.61 5.24 -1.72
N LEU A 165 -6.88 5.84 -0.80
CA LEU A 165 -5.43 5.96 -0.83
C LEU A 165 -4.85 5.11 0.32
N ALA A 166 -4.12 4.06 -0.01
CA ALA A 166 -3.54 3.15 0.96
C ALA A 166 -2.01 3.23 0.94
N ASP A 167 -1.41 3.78 1.97
CA ASP A 167 0.05 3.89 2.11
C ASP A 167 0.58 2.76 2.97
N GLU A 168 1.26 1.79 2.34
CA GLU A 168 1.82 0.58 2.97
C GLU A 168 0.82 -0.14 3.92
N PRO A 169 -0.42 -0.46 3.45
CA PRO A 169 -1.50 -0.93 4.32
C PRO A 169 -1.22 -2.28 4.99
N THR A 170 -0.13 -2.93 4.63
CA THR A 170 0.28 -4.24 5.15
C THR A 170 1.68 -4.22 5.77
N GLY A 171 2.33 -3.06 5.85
CA GLY A 171 3.75 -2.93 6.20
C GLY A 171 4.10 -3.39 7.64
N GLU A 172 3.14 -3.39 8.55
CA GLU A 172 3.31 -3.81 9.96
C GLU A 172 2.62 -5.15 10.28
N LEU A 173 2.19 -5.90 9.24
CA LEU A 173 1.43 -7.12 9.40
C LEU A 173 2.23 -8.36 9.03
N ASP A 174 1.93 -9.48 9.67
CA ASP A 174 2.37 -10.79 9.21
C ASP A 174 1.70 -11.16 7.87
N THR A 175 2.24 -12.16 7.19
CA THR A 175 1.80 -12.57 5.85
C THR A 175 0.32 -12.94 5.77
N VAL A 176 -0.25 -13.54 6.83
CA VAL A 176 -1.67 -13.96 6.85
C VAL A 176 -2.57 -12.74 6.96
N ASN A 177 -2.30 -11.85 7.91
CA ASN A 177 -3.06 -10.62 8.10
C ASN A 177 -2.90 -9.66 6.90
N ALA A 178 -1.71 -9.57 6.30
CA ALA A 178 -1.47 -8.81 5.08
C ALA A 178 -2.40 -9.26 3.94
N ARG A 179 -2.50 -10.58 3.71
CA ARG A 179 -3.38 -11.14 2.69
C ARG A 179 -4.85 -10.80 2.95
N ILE A 180 -5.30 -10.94 4.19
CA ILE A 180 -6.67 -10.60 4.59
C ILE A 180 -6.99 -9.12 4.27
N VAL A 181 -6.09 -8.19 4.61
CA VAL A 181 -6.29 -6.75 4.32
C VAL A 181 -6.35 -6.49 2.81
N VAL A 182 -5.48 -7.13 2.02
CA VAL A 182 -5.48 -7.02 0.55
C VAL A 182 -6.77 -7.57 -0.05
N ASP A 183 -7.27 -8.70 0.47
CA ASP A 183 -8.55 -9.29 0.03
C ASP A 183 -9.72 -8.32 0.31
N TYR A 184 -9.73 -7.64 1.45
CA TYR A 184 -10.73 -6.60 1.74
C TYR A 184 -10.62 -5.39 0.82
N LEU A 185 -9.40 -4.90 0.52
CA LEU A 185 -9.21 -3.82 -0.46
C LEU A 185 -9.73 -4.23 -1.84
N SER A 186 -9.40 -5.45 -2.29
CA SER A 186 -9.88 -5.99 -3.55
C SER A 186 -11.41 -6.12 -3.59
N LYS A 187 -12.03 -6.54 -2.48
CA LYS A 187 -13.49 -6.59 -2.34
C LYS A 187 -14.12 -5.20 -2.42
N VAL A 188 -13.55 -4.22 -1.72
CA VAL A 188 -13.99 -2.80 -1.78
C VAL A 188 -13.90 -2.26 -3.20
N ASN A 189 -12.84 -2.56 -3.94
CA ASN A 189 -12.70 -2.16 -5.33
C ASN A 189 -13.77 -2.81 -6.22
N ARG A 190 -13.88 -4.14 -6.19
CA ARG A 190 -14.74 -4.91 -7.12
C ARG A 190 -16.23 -4.81 -6.81
N GLU A 191 -16.61 -4.88 -5.53
CA GLU A 191 -18.02 -4.92 -5.12
C GLU A 191 -18.61 -3.52 -4.92
N LEU A 192 -17.81 -2.56 -4.42
CA LEU A 192 -18.24 -1.19 -4.18
C LEU A 192 -17.80 -0.20 -5.27
N GLY A 193 -17.07 -0.66 -6.29
CA GLY A 193 -16.62 0.15 -7.42
C GLY A 193 -15.68 1.29 -7.06
N LYS A 194 -14.99 1.21 -5.90
CA LYS A 194 -14.08 2.27 -5.45
C LYS A 194 -12.77 2.25 -6.24
N THR A 195 -12.28 3.44 -6.58
CA THR A 195 -10.93 3.59 -7.12
C THR A 195 -9.92 3.47 -5.99
N ILE A 196 -8.84 2.69 -6.19
CA ILE A 196 -7.83 2.48 -5.15
C ILE A 196 -6.43 2.78 -5.70
N ILE A 197 -5.66 3.58 -4.97
CA ILE A 197 -4.22 3.72 -5.21
C ILE A 197 -3.52 3.23 -3.96
N MET A 198 -2.74 2.17 -4.10
CA MET A 198 -2.02 1.53 -3.00
C MET A 198 -0.52 1.65 -3.21
N VAL A 199 0.19 2.09 -2.18
CA VAL A 199 1.66 2.04 -2.11
C VAL A 199 2.06 0.78 -1.38
N THR A 200 2.99 0.02 -1.93
CA THR A 200 3.59 -1.12 -1.24
C THR A 200 5.00 -1.40 -1.75
N HIS A 201 5.82 -1.99 -0.90
CA HIS A 201 7.11 -2.56 -1.29
C HIS A 201 7.04 -4.08 -1.46
N ASP A 202 5.90 -4.72 -1.11
CA ASP A 202 5.68 -6.15 -1.28
C ASP A 202 5.11 -6.46 -2.67
N PRO A 203 5.87 -7.20 -3.53
CA PRO A 203 5.39 -7.60 -4.84
C PRO A 203 4.17 -8.52 -4.81
N ALA A 204 3.96 -9.29 -3.73
CA ALA A 204 2.79 -10.15 -3.59
C ALA A 204 1.51 -9.32 -3.39
N VAL A 205 1.60 -8.30 -2.54
CA VAL A 205 0.53 -7.30 -2.32
C VAL A 205 0.25 -6.51 -3.60
N ALA A 206 1.29 -6.07 -4.30
CA ALA A 206 1.15 -5.29 -5.53
C ALA A 206 0.37 -6.01 -6.63
N ARG A 207 0.50 -7.35 -6.72
CA ARG A 207 -0.21 -8.17 -7.71
C ARG A 207 -1.73 -8.23 -7.55
N ALA A 208 -2.27 -7.78 -6.43
CA ALA A 208 -3.71 -7.68 -6.25
C ALA A 208 -4.36 -6.53 -7.04
N ALA A 209 -3.55 -5.58 -7.51
CA ALA A 209 -4.00 -4.43 -8.30
C ALA A 209 -4.15 -4.79 -9.79
N ASP A 210 -5.02 -4.03 -10.48
CA ASP A 210 -5.22 -4.16 -11.93
C ASP A 210 -4.00 -3.69 -12.72
N ARG A 211 -3.22 -2.73 -12.16
CA ARG A 211 -2.03 -2.15 -12.77
C ARG A 211 -0.97 -1.82 -11.74
N ILE A 212 0.30 -2.02 -12.12
CA ILE A 212 1.44 -1.74 -11.26
C ILE A 212 2.29 -0.66 -11.89
N LEU A 213 2.49 0.46 -11.19
CA LEU A 213 3.35 1.56 -11.58
C LEU A 213 4.63 1.54 -10.75
N ARG A 214 5.78 1.59 -11.41
CA ARG A 214 7.06 1.68 -10.72
C ARG A 214 7.55 3.12 -10.67
N ILE A 215 7.66 3.64 -9.45
CA ILE A 215 8.23 4.96 -9.19
C ILE A 215 9.70 4.83 -8.75
N GLN A 216 10.55 5.63 -9.35
CA GLN A 216 11.96 5.72 -9.00
C GLN A 216 12.45 7.15 -9.23
N ASP A 217 13.22 7.70 -8.26
CA ASP A 217 13.78 9.05 -8.32
C ASP A 217 12.73 10.14 -8.64
N GLY A 218 11.52 10.00 -8.09
CA GLY A 218 10.44 10.96 -8.24
C GLY A 218 9.73 10.96 -9.59
N VAL A 219 9.95 9.93 -10.44
CA VAL A 219 9.26 9.75 -11.74
C VAL A 219 8.73 8.33 -11.89
N ILE A 220 7.67 8.14 -12.67
CA ILE A 220 7.21 6.81 -13.07
C ILE A 220 8.09 6.31 -14.21
N LYS A 221 8.76 5.17 -14.00
CA LYS A 221 9.69 4.55 -14.97
C LYS A 221 9.04 3.48 -15.84
N THR A 222 8.05 2.77 -15.29
CA THR A 222 7.38 1.67 -15.98
C THR A 222 5.91 1.67 -15.63
N ASP A 223 5.06 1.66 -16.63
CA ASP A 223 3.66 1.32 -16.54
C ASP A 223 3.57 -0.15 -16.96
N VAL A 224 3.46 -1.06 -15.99
CA VAL A 224 3.28 -2.47 -16.29
C VAL A 224 1.80 -2.65 -16.56
N ALA A 225 1.46 -3.02 -17.80
CA ALA A 225 0.10 -3.32 -18.24
C ALA A 225 -0.61 -4.24 -17.24
N PRO A 226 -1.96 -4.19 -17.15
CA PRO A 226 -2.73 -4.90 -16.15
C PRO A 226 -2.32 -6.36 -16.05
N VAL A 227 -1.99 -6.81 -14.85
CA VAL A 227 -1.83 -8.24 -14.52
C VAL A 227 -3.25 -8.87 -14.49
N GLY A 228 -3.97 -8.71 -15.59
CA GLY A 228 -5.37 -9.13 -15.75
C GLY A 228 -5.67 -9.71 -17.13
N ALA A 229 -4.63 -9.90 -17.97
CA ALA A 229 -4.78 -10.63 -19.23
C ALA A 229 -3.48 -11.33 -19.59
N GLU A 230 -3.03 -12.17 -18.77
CA GLU A 230 -2.06 -13.25 -18.81
C GLU A 230 -1.38 -13.24 -17.45
N VAL A 231 -1.82 -14.13 -16.60
CA VAL A 231 -0.94 -14.71 -15.60
C VAL A 231 0.39 -14.88 -16.34
N ALA A 232 1.43 -14.17 -15.91
CA ALA A 232 2.78 -14.53 -16.33
C ALA A 232 2.82 -16.04 -16.17
N GLY A 233 2.77 -16.75 -17.31
CA GLY A 233 2.47 -18.17 -17.30
C GLY A 233 3.45 -18.82 -16.35
N PRO A 234 3.16 -19.99 -15.75
CA PRO A 234 4.03 -20.67 -14.80
C PRO A 234 5.51 -20.60 -15.18
N ALA A 235 5.79 -20.44 -16.47
CA ALA A 235 7.12 -20.27 -17.04
C ALA A 235 7.83 -18.94 -16.66
N VAL A 236 7.15 -17.78 -16.70
CA VAL A 236 7.80 -16.47 -16.38
C VAL A 236 8.00 -16.33 -14.87
N TYR A 237 7.04 -16.81 -14.09
CA TYR A 237 7.17 -16.87 -12.64
C TYR A 237 8.28 -17.86 -12.23
N ALA A 238 8.37 -19.02 -12.91
CA ALA A 238 9.45 -19.97 -12.73
C ALA A 238 10.84 -19.39 -13.07
N GLU A 239 10.95 -18.61 -14.15
CA GLU A 239 12.21 -17.92 -14.50
C GLU A 239 12.62 -16.88 -13.45
N MET A 240 11.67 -16.14 -12.90
CA MET A 240 11.92 -15.18 -11.81
C MET A 240 12.38 -15.90 -10.54
N LEU A 241 11.77 -17.04 -10.18
CA LEU A 241 12.19 -17.86 -9.05
C LEU A 241 13.58 -18.44 -9.27
N LYS A 242 13.89 -18.95 -10.48
CA LYS A 242 15.23 -19.45 -10.85
C LYS A 242 16.29 -18.33 -10.74
N GLY A 243 15.98 -17.13 -11.24
CA GLY A 243 16.87 -15.97 -11.11
C GLY A 243 17.17 -15.65 -9.64
N ARG A 244 16.15 -15.70 -8.78
CA ARG A 244 16.32 -15.44 -7.34
C ARG A 244 17.09 -16.52 -6.62
N ILE A 245 16.90 -17.80 -6.99
CA ILE A 245 17.69 -18.92 -6.47
C ILE A 245 19.17 -18.76 -6.87
N ALA A 246 19.45 -18.40 -8.13
CA ALA A 246 20.81 -18.15 -8.60
C ALA A 246 21.51 -17.01 -7.86
N GLU A 247 20.78 -15.92 -7.54
CA GLU A 247 21.30 -14.83 -6.70
C GLU A 247 21.67 -15.32 -5.29
N ILE A 248 20.82 -16.16 -4.68
CA ILE A 248 21.08 -16.73 -3.33
C ILE A 248 22.28 -17.67 -3.38
N ASP A 249 22.41 -18.50 -4.43
CA ASP A 249 23.55 -19.37 -4.62
C ASP A 249 24.86 -18.57 -4.76
N ALA A 250 24.85 -17.45 -5.47
CA ALA A 250 25.98 -16.54 -5.57
C ALA A 250 26.31 -15.88 -4.20
N GLN A 251 25.29 -15.52 -3.41
CA GLN A 251 25.49 -15.00 -2.05
C GLN A 251 26.08 -16.05 -1.11
N LEU A 252 25.65 -17.31 -1.19
CA LEU A 252 26.19 -18.42 -0.43
C LEU A 252 27.67 -18.67 -0.79
N ALA A 253 28.00 -18.68 -2.07
CA ALA A 253 29.37 -18.85 -2.54
C ALA A 253 30.30 -17.74 -2.03
N LYS A 254 29.83 -16.49 -2.09
CA LYS A 254 30.55 -15.34 -1.54
C LYS A 254 30.73 -15.41 -0.03
N LEU A 255 29.68 -15.85 0.69
CA LEU A 255 29.73 -16.05 2.14
C LEU A 255 30.77 -17.11 2.55
N ASP A 256 30.85 -18.22 1.78
CA ASP A 256 31.85 -19.29 1.98
C ASP A 256 33.30 -18.77 1.73
N GLU A 257 33.47 -17.92 0.71
CA GLU A 257 34.76 -17.31 0.41
C GLU A 257 35.19 -16.33 1.50
N ASP A 258 34.26 -15.50 2.00
CA ASP A 258 34.51 -14.52 3.06
C ASP A 258 34.82 -15.22 4.38
N PHE A 259 34.19 -16.35 4.69
CA PHE A 259 34.52 -17.17 5.86
C PHE A 259 35.90 -17.82 5.76
N ARG A 260 36.25 -18.47 4.61
CA ARG A 260 37.57 -19.02 4.37
C ARG A 260 38.67 -17.97 4.40
N GLY A 261 38.36 -16.77 4.00
CA GLY A 261 39.25 -15.60 4.05
C GLY A 261 39.41 -14.97 5.43
N GLY A 262 38.73 -15.50 6.46
CA GLY A 262 38.83 -14.98 7.83
C GLY A 262 38.14 -13.62 8.02
N ARG A 263 37.21 -13.24 7.14
CA ARG A 263 36.52 -11.92 7.16
C ARG A 263 35.27 -11.90 8.02
N MET A 264 34.87 -13.04 8.61
CA MET A 264 33.74 -13.16 9.52
C MET A 264 33.94 -14.25 10.56
N THR A 265 33.15 -14.17 11.64
CA THR A 265 33.17 -15.18 12.71
C THR A 265 32.37 -16.43 12.32
N GLY A 266 32.64 -17.58 13.01
CA GLY A 266 31.91 -18.82 12.77
C GLY A 266 30.39 -18.69 13.03
N ASP A 267 30.03 -17.95 14.09
CA ASP A 267 28.62 -17.74 14.47
C ASP A 267 27.87 -16.88 13.43
N GLU A 268 28.49 -15.82 12.97
CA GLU A 268 27.92 -14.97 11.88
C GLU A 268 27.76 -15.75 10.57
N TYR A 269 28.73 -16.61 10.24
CA TYR A 269 28.66 -17.45 9.06
C TYR A 269 27.49 -18.44 9.15
N VAL A 270 27.35 -19.15 10.28
CA VAL A 270 26.28 -20.15 10.47
C VAL A 270 24.89 -19.46 10.41
N GLU A 271 24.72 -18.33 11.06
CA GLU A 271 23.45 -17.60 11.06
C GLU A 271 23.05 -17.17 9.63
N ARG A 272 23.96 -16.50 8.90
CA ARG A 272 23.70 -16.02 7.54
C ARG A 272 23.49 -17.18 6.55
N GLN A 273 24.29 -18.24 6.67
CA GLN A 273 24.17 -19.42 5.83
C GLN A 273 22.82 -20.13 6.04
N THR A 274 22.39 -20.29 7.29
CA THR A 274 21.12 -20.91 7.64
C THR A 274 19.96 -20.14 7.05
N ARG A 275 19.95 -18.80 7.19
CA ARG A 275 18.92 -17.92 6.64
C ARG A 275 18.83 -18.00 5.12
N LEU A 276 19.98 -17.97 4.43
CA LEU A 276 20.01 -18.06 2.96
C LEU A 276 19.54 -19.43 2.47
N LYS A 277 19.95 -20.53 3.15
CA LYS A 277 19.53 -21.90 2.82
C LYS A 277 18.02 -22.09 3.03
N GLN A 278 17.44 -21.55 4.12
CA GLN A 278 15.99 -21.58 4.35
C GLN A 278 15.23 -20.85 3.24
N THR A 279 15.65 -19.62 2.89
CA THR A 279 15.03 -18.86 1.81
C THR A 279 15.10 -19.61 0.48
N ARG A 280 16.26 -20.20 0.16
CA ARG A 280 16.47 -21.03 -1.03
C ARG A 280 15.51 -22.22 -1.07
N SER A 281 15.37 -22.95 0.04
CA SER A 281 14.48 -24.12 0.14
C SER A 281 13.03 -23.76 -0.15
N VAL A 282 12.53 -22.67 0.42
CA VAL A 282 11.17 -22.18 0.17
C VAL A 282 10.95 -21.84 -1.30
N LEU A 283 11.91 -21.16 -1.94
CA LEU A 283 11.80 -20.82 -3.37
C LEU A 283 11.87 -22.07 -4.27
N GLN A 284 12.66 -23.09 -3.89
CA GLN A 284 12.72 -24.37 -4.61
C GLN A 284 11.42 -25.17 -4.48
N GLU A 285 10.81 -25.20 -3.29
CA GLU A 285 9.49 -25.83 -3.10
C GLU A 285 8.41 -25.15 -3.95
N GLU A 286 8.43 -23.82 -4.03
CA GLU A 286 7.50 -23.06 -4.86
C GLU A 286 7.72 -23.34 -6.35
N LEU A 287 8.97 -23.43 -6.79
CA LEU A 287 9.32 -23.81 -8.16
C LEU A 287 8.83 -25.23 -8.49
N HIS A 288 8.94 -26.16 -7.55
CA HIS A 288 8.45 -27.54 -7.70
C HIS A 288 6.93 -27.60 -7.82
N ARG A 289 6.19 -26.79 -7.03
CA ARG A 289 4.72 -26.66 -7.13
C ARG A 289 4.23 -26.18 -8.50
N LEU A 290 5.06 -25.41 -9.20
CA LEU A 290 4.75 -24.91 -10.55
C LEU A 290 4.96 -25.99 -11.64
N GLY A 291 5.36 -27.21 -11.29
CA GLY A 291 5.56 -28.30 -12.24
C GLY A 291 6.79 -28.15 -13.14
N VAL A 292 7.69 -27.23 -12.81
CA VAL A 292 8.97 -27.05 -13.51
C VAL A 292 9.99 -27.92 -12.82
N VAL A 293 9.96 -29.22 -13.16
CA VAL A 293 10.98 -30.19 -12.71
C VAL A 293 12.14 -30.18 -13.69
N HIS A 294 13.36 -30.12 -13.13
CA HIS A 294 14.54 -30.65 -13.83
C HIS A 294 14.65 -32.15 -13.58
#